data_4ac212e93c2638ec9c5b89ea8cd2a157
#
_entry.id   4ac212e93c2638ec9c5b89ea8cd2a157
#
_cell.length_a   1.000
_cell.length_b   1.000
_cell.length_c   1.000
_cell.angle_alpha   90.00
_cell.angle_beta   90.00
_cell.angle_gamma   90.00
#
_symmetry.space_group_name_H-M   'P 1'
#
loop_
_entity.id
_entity.type
_entity.pdbx_description
1 polymer ?
#
loop_
_entity_poly.entity_id
_entity_poly.type
_entity_poly.pdbx_seq_one_letter_code
_entity_poly.pdbx_strand_id
1 'polypeptide(L)'
;SQAFKTYRHTSPEQRAIFLENIADELDALGIDFLEIVSQETALPLARLQGERARTSGQMRLFAKVLRRGDFLGARIDTALPERQPLPRPDLRQIKIGVGPVAVFGASNFPLAFSTAGGDTASALAAGCSVVVKAHSGHMATADFVAQAIERAVEKSNMPKGVFN
;
A
#
# COMPACT_ATOMS: atom_id res chain seq x y z
N SER A 1 -11.17 6.18 -9.92
CA SER A 1 -10.93 7.50 -9.36
C SER A 1 -9.97 8.30 -10.24
N GLN A 2 -9.98 9.62 -10.13
CA GLN A 2 -9.04 10.46 -10.88
C GLN A 2 -7.60 10.21 -10.38
N ALA A 3 -7.43 10.02 -9.07
CA ALA A 3 -6.13 9.71 -8.47
C ALA A 3 -5.49 8.46 -9.07
N PHE A 4 -6.25 7.40 -9.33
CA PHE A 4 -5.72 6.18 -9.95
C PHE A 4 -5.11 6.44 -11.32
N LYS A 5 -5.74 7.30 -12.15
CA LYS A 5 -5.23 7.63 -13.48
C LYS A 5 -3.81 8.22 -13.46
N THR A 6 -3.50 9.00 -12.42
CA THR A 6 -2.17 9.58 -12.20
C THR A 6 -1.24 8.59 -11.49
N TYR A 7 -1.72 7.99 -10.38
CA TYR A 7 -0.91 7.13 -9.53
C TYR A 7 -0.37 5.89 -10.24
N ARG A 8 -1.16 5.26 -11.11
CA ARG A 8 -0.74 4.10 -11.90
C ARG A 8 0.52 4.33 -12.74
N HIS A 9 0.85 5.58 -13.05
CA HIS A 9 2.00 5.97 -13.86
C HIS A 9 3.20 6.40 -13.02
N THR A 10 3.11 6.39 -11.69
CA THR A 10 4.26 6.64 -10.82
C THR A 10 5.28 5.53 -10.97
N SER A 11 6.57 5.88 -10.86
CA SER A 11 7.64 4.90 -10.92
C SER A 11 7.63 3.96 -9.70
N PRO A 12 8.22 2.76 -9.79
CA PRO A 12 8.42 1.91 -8.62
C PRO A 12 9.16 2.60 -7.48
N GLU A 13 10.15 3.45 -7.78
CA GLU A 13 10.88 4.21 -6.77
C GLU A 13 10.01 5.24 -6.06
N GLN A 14 9.18 6.00 -6.79
CA GLN A 14 8.25 6.95 -6.18
C GLN A 14 7.28 6.26 -5.24
N ARG A 15 6.76 5.08 -5.62
CA ARG A 15 5.88 4.28 -4.75
C ARG A 15 6.64 3.69 -3.55
N ALA A 16 7.89 3.29 -3.73
CA ALA A 16 8.72 2.79 -2.63
C ALA A 16 8.95 3.88 -1.57
N ILE A 17 9.32 5.09 -2.00
CA ILE A 17 9.48 6.26 -1.12
C ILE A 17 8.16 6.59 -0.40
N PHE A 18 7.03 6.53 -1.10
CA PHE A 18 5.71 6.76 -0.50
C PHE A 18 5.40 5.73 0.61
N LEU A 19 5.63 4.45 0.36
CA LEU A 19 5.42 3.40 1.36
C LEU A 19 6.37 3.55 2.56
N GLU A 20 7.61 3.95 2.35
CA GLU A 20 8.56 4.25 3.43
C GLU A 20 8.10 5.45 4.26
N ASN A 21 7.61 6.51 3.61
CA ASN A 21 7.04 7.65 4.32
C ASN A 21 5.80 7.27 5.14
N ILE A 22 4.93 6.39 4.64
CA ILE A 22 3.81 5.84 5.44
C ILE A 22 4.35 5.10 6.67
N ALA A 23 5.39 4.26 6.50
CA ALA A 23 5.98 3.52 7.60
C ALA A 23 6.56 4.46 8.67
N ASP A 24 7.24 5.53 8.24
CA ASP A 24 7.84 6.52 9.14
C ASP A 24 6.76 7.31 9.92
N GLU A 25 5.67 7.70 9.25
CA GLU A 25 4.53 8.37 9.89
C GLU A 25 3.80 7.46 10.89
N LEU A 26 3.70 6.16 10.61
CA LEU A 26 3.14 5.17 11.54
C LEU A 26 4.04 4.97 12.76
N ASP A 27 5.35 4.90 12.57
CA ASP A 27 6.30 4.75 13.66
C ASP A 27 6.39 6.01 14.54
N ALA A 28 6.12 7.19 13.96
CA ALA A 28 6.03 8.46 14.66
C ALA A 28 4.78 8.61 15.55
N LEU A 29 3.76 7.77 15.37
CA LEU A 29 2.61 7.72 16.27
C LEU A 29 3.07 7.21 17.65
N GLY A 30 2.97 8.08 18.66
CA GLY A 30 3.49 7.83 20.00
C GLY A 30 2.76 6.76 20.80
N ILE A 31 3.06 6.72 22.09
CA ILE A 31 2.40 5.80 23.02
C ILE A 31 0.92 6.14 23.20
N ASP A 32 0.56 7.41 23.21
CA ASP A 32 -0.82 7.89 23.38
C ASP A 32 -1.75 7.32 22.29
N PHE A 33 -1.24 7.18 21.06
CA PHE A 33 -1.96 6.49 20.00
C PHE A 33 -2.23 5.02 20.35
N LEU A 34 -1.22 4.30 20.85
CA LEU A 34 -1.38 2.88 21.22
C LEU A 34 -2.33 2.70 22.42
N GLU A 35 -2.40 3.68 23.31
CA GLU A 35 -3.39 3.69 24.39
C GLU A 35 -4.82 3.81 23.87
N ILE A 36 -5.05 4.67 22.85
CA ILE A 36 -6.34 4.76 22.15
C ILE A 36 -6.70 3.42 21.51
N VAL A 37 -5.76 2.80 20.78
CA VAL A 37 -5.99 1.48 20.18
C VAL A 37 -6.33 0.43 21.26
N SER A 38 -5.64 0.45 22.41
CA SER A 38 -5.89 -0.44 23.52
C SER A 38 -7.29 -0.22 24.13
N GLN A 39 -7.71 1.03 24.26
CA GLN A 39 -9.05 1.36 24.75
C GLN A 39 -10.17 0.88 23.82
N GLU A 40 -9.99 1.00 22.49
CA GLU A 40 -10.98 0.55 21.51
C GLU A 40 -11.05 -0.97 21.38
N THR A 41 -9.92 -1.68 21.61
CA THR A 41 -9.81 -3.10 21.26
C THR A 41 -9.61 -4.03 22.45
N ALA A 42 -9.33 -3.49 23.63
CA ALA A 42 -8.90 -4.22 24.84
C ALA A 42 -7.62 -5.05 24.64
N LEU A 43 -6.82 -4.76 23.63
CA LEU A 43 -5.55 -5.47 23.37
C LEU A 43 -4.42 -4.89 24.23
N PRO A 44 -3.52 -5.72 24.76
CA PRO A 44 -2.37 -5.25 25.55
C PRO A 44 -1.41 -4.36 24.74
N LEU A 45 -0.89 -3.30 25.37
CA LEU A 45 0.03 -2.35 24.72
C LEU A 45 1.26 -3.03 24.09
N ALA A 46 1.86 -4.02 24.75
CA ALA A 46 3.01 -4.75 24.23
C ALA A 46 2.68 -5.46 22.89
N ARG A 47 1.47 -6.02 22.76
CA ARG A 47 1.00 -6.59 21.50
C ARG A 47 0.83 -5.52 20.44
N LEU A 48 0.24 -4.38 20.78
CA LEU A 48 0.01 -3.28 19.86
C LEU A 48 1.30 -2.63 19.36
N GLN A 49 2.33 -2.53 20.22
CA GLN A 49 3.66 -2.11 19.82
C GLN A 49 4.26 -3.05 18.76
N GLY A 50 4.17 -4.37 18.99
CA GLY A 50 4.61 -5.36 18.02
C GLY A 50 3.80 -5.34 16.73
N GLU A 51 2.49 -5.10 16.81
CA GLU A 51 1.62 -5.00 15.66
C GLU A 51 1.90 -3.74 14.82
N ARG A 52 2.17 -2.58 15.45
CA ARG A 52 2.62 -1.37 14.74
C ARG A 52 3.92 -1.61 14.00
N ALA A 53 4.94 -2.17 14.67
CA ALA A 53 6.21 -2.51 14.04
C ALA A 53 6.06 -3.49 12.87
N ARG A 54 5.15 -4.44 12.97
CA ARG A 54 4.80 -5.35 11.86
C ARG A 54 4.16 -4.59 10.70
N THR A 55 3.29 -3.63 10.98
CA THR A 55 2.59 -2.84 9.96
C THR A 55 3.57 -1.97 9.19
N SER A 56 4.40 -1.19 9.87
CA SER A 56 5.44 -0.37 9.24
C SER A 56 6.50 -1.23 8.54
N GLY A 57 6.86 -2.38 9.11
CA GLY A 57 7.74 -3.37 8.48
C GLY A 57 7.20 -3.92 7.17
N GLN A 58 5.88 -4.13 7.07
CA GLN A 58 5.20 -4.57 5.84
C GLN A 58 5.28 -3.51 4.74
N MET A 59 5.08 -2.23 5.07
CA MET A 59 5.26 -1.12 4.12
C MET A 59 6.68 -1.09 3.56
N ARG A 60 7.70 -1.18 4.43
CA ARG A 60 9.11 -1.23 4.02
C ARG A 60 9.46 -2.49 3.22
N LEU A 61 8.82 -3.63 3.51
CA LEU A 61 8.97 -4.84 2.70
C LEU A 61 8.50 -4.61 1.27
N PHE A 62 7.31 -4.04 1.06
CA PHE A 62 6.80 -3.74 -0.27
C PHE A 62 7.63 -2.67 -0.98
N ALA A 63 8.20 -1.70 -0.28
CA ALA A 63 9.16 -0.76 -0.86
C ALA A 63 10.39 -1.48 -1.44
N LYS A 64 10.94 -2.47 -0.72
CA LYS A 64 12.04 -3.31 -1.22
C LYS A 64 11.61 -4.16 -2.44
N VAL A 65 10.40 -4.72 -2.43
CA VAL A 65 9.85 -5.48 -3.57
C VAL A 65 9.74 -4.60 -4.81
N LEU A 66 9.28 -3.35 -4.64
CA LEU A 66 9.18 -2.37 -5.73
C LEU A 66 10.54 -2.10 -6.37
N ARG A 67 11.59 -1.90 -5.57
CA ARG A 67 12.96 -1.66 -6.07
C ARG A 67 13.56 -2.87 -6.76
N ARG A 68 13.20 -4.08 -6.37
CA ARG A 68 13.62 -5.31 -7.07
C ARG A 68 13.03 -5.42 -8.47
N GLY A 69 11.76 -5.00 -8.65
CA GLY A 69 11.09 -4.98 -9.94
C GLY A 69 10.61 -6.34 -10.49
N ASP A 70 10.98 -7.46 -9.89
CA ASP A 70 10.63 -8.82 -10.34
C ASP A 70 9.11 -9.11 -10.30
N PHE A 71 8.36 -8.42 -9.42
CA PHE A 71 6.91 -8.54 -9.33
C PHE A 71 6.17 -8.12 -10.62
N LEU A 72 6.79 -7.31 -11.47
CA LEU A 72 6.23 -6.90 -12.76
C LEU A 72 6.03 -8.08 -13.71
N GLY A 73 6.75 -9.19 -13.51
CA GLY A 73 6.67 -10.36 -14.37
C GLY A 73 6.90 -10.00 -15.85
N ALA A 74 7.91 -9.16 -16.10
CA ALA A 74 8.23 -8.69 -17.45
C ALA A 74 8.53 -9.86 -18.38
N ARG A 75 7.89 -9.87 -19.55
CA ARG A 75 8.09 -10.85 -20.59
C ARG A 75 8.35 -10.15 -21.91
N ILE A 76 9.37 -10.63 -22.64
CA ILE A 76 9.73 -10.16 -23.96
C ILE A 76 9.74 -11.36 -24.90
N ASP A 77 8.88 -11.35 -25.90
CA ASP A 77 8.87 -12.29 -27.01
C ASP A 77 9.34 -11.54 -28.27
N THR A 78 10.59 -11.73 -28.67
CA THR A 78 11.18 -11.04 -29.81
C THR A 78 10.47 -11.37 -31.12
N ALA A 79 10.52 -10.45 -32.09
CA ALA A 79 9.95 -10.65 -33.40
C ALA A 79 10.52 -11.88 -34.12
N LEU A 80 9.65 -12.61 -34.82
CA LEU A 80 10.00 -13.70 -35.72
C LEU A 80 9.34 -13.41 -37.09
N PRO A 81 9.94 -12.55 -37.93
CA PRO A 81 9.30 -12.11 -39.18
C PRO A 81 9.16 -13.25 -40.20
N GLU A 82 10.05 -14.23 -40.17
CA GLU A 82 10.05 -15.38 -41.10
C GLU A 82 9.22 -16.59 -40.60
N ARG A 83 8.56 -16.48 -39.44
CA ARG A 83 7.74 -17.57 -38.90
C ARG A 83 6.55 -17.89 -39.79
N GLN A 84 6.32 -19.16 -40.06
CA GLN A 84 5.16 -19.68 -40.77
C GLN A 84 4.13 -20.25 -39.79
N PRO A 85 2.81 -20.22 -40.08
CA PRO A 85 2.15 -19.62 -41.27
C PRO A 85 2.01 -18.08 -41.18
N LEU A 86 2.23 -17.46 -40.00
CA LEU A 86 2.16 -16.03 -39.80
C LEU A 86 3.39 -15.53 -39.03
N PRO A 87 3.95 -14.36 -39.38
CA PRO A 87 5.03 -13.75 -38.62
C PRO A 87 4.57 -13.38 -37.21
N ARG A 88 5.51 -13.36 -36.26
CA ARG A 88 5.28 -12.87 -34.89
C ARG A 88 5.92 -11.49 -34.73
N PRO A 89 5.15 -10.47 -34.29
CA PRO A 89 5.71 -9.18 -33.92
C PRO A 89 6.53 -9.26 -32.62
N ASP A 90 7.31 -8.21 -32.28
CA ASP A 90 7.88 -8.02 -30.95
C ASP A 90 6.75 -7.78 -29.93
N LEU A 91 6.67 -8.63 -28.93
CA LEU A 91 5.63 -8.56 -27.89
C LEU A 91 6.30 -8.31 -26.54
N ARG A 92 5.77 -7.34 -25.80
CA ARG A 92 6.25 -6.99 -24.46
C ARG A 92 5.08 -6.92 -23.49
N GLN A 93 5.22 -7.58 -22.36
CA GLN A 93 4.17 -7.67 -21.35
C GLN A 93 4.73 -7.31 -19.96
N ILE A 94 3.95 -6.56 -19.18
CA ILE A 94 4.16 -6.33 -17.76
C ILE A 94 2.81 -6.38 -17.03
N LYS A 95 2.82 -6.67 -15.74
CA LYS A 95 1.66 -6.50 -14.87
C LYS A 95 1.48 -5.05 -14.50
N ILE A 96 0.24 -4.59 -14.48
CA ILE A 96 -0.15 -3.23 -14.10
C ILE A 96 -1.23 -3.26 -13.03
N GLY A 97 -1.41 -2.13 -12.29
CA GLY A 97 -2.49 -1.99 -11.30
C GLY A 97 -3.87 -2.15 -11.93
N VAL A 98 -4.74 -2.92 -11.27
CA VAL A 98 -6.09 -3.28 -11.77
C VAL A 98 -7.10 -2.15 -11.67
N GLY A 99 -6.89 -1.17 -10.79
CA GLY A 99 -7.84 -0.07 -10.55
C GLY A 99 -7.86 0.34 -9.07
N PRO A 100 -8.83 1.15 -8.66
CA PRO A 100 -9.08 1.42 -7.25
C PRO A 100 -9.45 0.14 -6.51
N VAL A 101 -8.91 -0.05 -5.30
CA VAL A 101 -9.12 -1.21 -4.44
C VAL A 101 -9.88 -0.80 -3.19
N ALA A 102 -10.95 -1.52 -2.87
CA ALA A 102 -11.65 -1.39 -1.59
C ALA A 102 -11.01 -2.32 -0.55
N VAL A 103 -10.64 -1.78 0.60
CA VAL A 103 -10.05 -2.52 1.72
C VAL A 103 -11.02 -2.48 2.90
N PHE A 104 -11.28 -3.63 3.50
CA PHE A 104 -12.17 -3.76 4.67
C PHE A 104 -11.33 -4.12 5.89
N GLY A 105 -11.29 -3.24 6.89
CA GLY A 105 -10.51 -3.44 8.10
C GLY A 105 -11.02 -4.63 8.94
N ALA A 106 -10.08 -5.44 9.47
CA ALA A 106 -10.36 -6.53 10.38
C ALA A 106 -10.53 -6.02 11.82
N SER A 107 -11.35 -6.73 12.63
CA SER A 107 -11.58 -6.37 14.03
C SER A 107 -10.39 -6.73 14.94
N ASN A 108 -9.78 -7.89 14.71
CA ASN A 108 -8.83 -8.54 15.62
C ASN A 108 -7.35 -8.18 15.39
N PHE A 109 -7.06 -7.42 14.32
CA PHE A 109 -5.75 -6.84 14.02
C PHE A 109 -5.94 -5.38 13.57
N PRO A 110 -6.10 -4.46 14.53
CA PRO A 110 -6.49 -3.07 14.24
C PRO A 110 -5.45 -2.27 13.46
N LEU A 111 -4.21 -2.72 13.41
CA LEU A 111 -3.12 -2.07 12.66
C LEU A 111 -2.70 -2.92 11.45
N ALA A 112 -2.32 -4.18 11.66
CA ALA A 112 -1.69 -5.01 10.62
C ALA A 112 -2.65 -5.46 9.51
N PHE A 113 -3.95 -5.54 9.77
CA PHE A 113 -4.99 -5.95 8.81
C PHE A 113 -6.16 -4.96 8.77
N SER A 114 -5.85 -3.68 8.92
CA SER A 114 -6.82 -2.59 8.85
C SER A 114 -6.30 -1.47 7.94
N THR A 115 -6.48 -0.20 8.33
CA THR A 115 -6.30 0.99 7.49
C THR A 115 -4.96 1.05 6.75
N ALA A 116 -3.83 0.79 7.42
CA ALA A 116 -2.49 0.71 6.81
C ALA A 116 -1.97 -0.72 6.71
N GLY A 117 -2.84 -1.71 6.76
CA GLY A 117 -2.46 -3.13 6.76
C GLY A 117 -1.91 -3.64 5.43
N GLY A 118 -1.67 -4.94 5.39
CA GLY A 118 -1.07 -5.62 4.24
C GLY A 118 -1.83 -5.42 2.94
N ASP A 119 -3.17 -5.35 2.98
CA ASP A 119 -4.01 -5.13 1.79
C ASP A 119 -3.80 -3.73 1.21
N THR A 120 -3.78 -2.69 2.07
CA THR A 120 -3.47 -1.32 1.66
C THR A 120 -2.05 -1.22 1.11
N ALA A 121 -1.07 -1.81 1.81
CA ALA A 121 0.33 -1.79 1.40
C ALA A 121 0.54 -2.45 0.02
N SER A 122 -0.04 -3.62 -0.21
CA SER A 122 0.08 -4.35 -1.47
C SER A 122 -0.63 -3.64 -2.63
N ALA A 123 -1.82 -3.08 -2.38
CA ALA A 123 -2.57 -2.34 -3.39
C ALA A 123 -1.81 -1.07 -3.82
N LEU A 124 -1.30 -0.28 -2.87
CA LEU A 124 -0.49 0.90 -3.17
C LEU A 124 0.81 0.53 -3.89
N ALA A 125 1.49 -0.54 -3.47
CA ALA A 125 2.68 -1.04 -4.16
C ALA A 125 2.38 -1.41 -5.62
N ALA A 126 1.24 -2.05 -5.89
CA ALA A 126 0.81 -2.42 -7.24
C ALA A 126 0.42 -1.22 -8.12
N GLY A 127 0.37 0.00 -7.59
CA GLY A 127 -0.04 1.21 -8.32
C GLY A 127 -1.56 1.41 -8.35
N CYS A 128 -2.28 0.82 -7.41
CA CYS A 128 -3.71 0.99 -7.20
C CYS A 128 -3.98 2.11 -6.18
N SER A 129 -5.00 2.95 -6.41
CA SER A 129 -5.53 3.79 -5.34
C SER A 129 -6.39 2.96 -4.40
N VAL A 130 -6.53 3.39 -3.15
CA VAL A 130 -7.20 2.62 -2.09
C VAL A 130 -8.35 3.42 -1.48
N VAL A 131 -9.45 2.73 -1.20
CA VAL A 131 -10.56 3.23 -0.37
C VAL A 131 -10.72 2.25 0.78
N VAL A 132 -10.56 2.73 2.01
CA VAL A 132 -10.67 1.90 3.21
C VAL A 132 -12.03 2.09 3.86
N LYS A 133 -12.72 0.98 4.09
CA LYS A 133 -13.84 0.94 5.03
C LYS A 133 -13.30 0.54 6.40
N ALA A 134 -13.18 1.51 7.31
CA ALA A 134 -12.73 1.28 8.67
C ALA A 134 -13.62 0.27 9.41
N HIS A 135 -13.03 -0.51 10.31
CA HIS A 135 -13.81 -1.38 11.19
C HIS A 135 -14.45 -0.57 12.32
N SER A 136 -15.74 -0.82 12.60
CA SER A 136 -16.52 -0.08 13.60
C SER A 136 -16.03 -0.24 15.05
N GLY A 137 -15.26 -1.29 15.33
CA GLY A 137 -14.70 -1.56 16.66
C GLY A 137 -13.44 -0.77 17.02
N HIS A 138 -12.85 0.00 16.08
CA HIS A 138 -11.63 0.80 16.31
C HIS A 138 -11.55 1.98 15.33
N MET A 139 -12.55 2.84 15.36
CA MET A 139 -12.69 3.95 14.41
C MET A 139 -11.69 5.08 14.66
N ALA A 140 -11.40 5.42 15.91
CA ALA A 140 -10.39 6.42 16.24
C ALA A 140 -9.00 5.94 15.79
N THR A 141 -8.67 4.68 16.01
CA THR A 141 -7.44 4.05 15.46
C THR A 141 -7.34 4.25 13.96
N ALA A 142 -8.43 3.97 13.22
CA ALA A 142 -8.45 4.10 11.77
C ALA A 142 -8.23 5.55 11.32
N ASP A 143 -8.80 6.53 12.02
CA ASP A 143 -8.64 7.95 11.73
C ASP A 143 -7.20 8.43 11.95
N PHE A 144 -6.57 8.09 13.08
CA PHE A 144 -5.15 8.42 13.32
C PHE A 144 -4.23 7.84 12.25
N VAL A 145 -4.48 6.59 11.85
CA VAL A 145 -3.70 5.92 10.79
C VAL A 145 -3.95 6.57 9.44
N ALA A 146 -5.20 6.95 9.13
CA ALA A 146 -5.52 7.67 7.88
C ALA A 146 -4.80 9.02 7.81
N GLN A 147 -4.80 9.80 8.88
CA GLN A 147 -4.07 11.07 8.96
C GLN A 147 -2.54 10.86 8.77
N ALA A 148 -1.97 9.78 9.31
CA ALA A 148 -0.57 9.44 9.06
C ALA A 148 -0.31 9.15 7.58
N ILE A 149 -1.20 8.42 6.91
CA ILE A 149 -1.09 8.17 5.47
C ILE A 149 -1.25 9.47 4.67
N GLU A 150 -2.18 10.36 5.05
CA GLU A 150 -2.37 11.65 4.36
C GLU A 150 -1.12 12.53 4.45
N ARG A 151 -0.44 12.59 5.61
CA ARG A 151 0.86 13.28 5.73
C ARG A 151 1.92 12.67 4.80
N ALA A 152 1.94 11.34 4.68
CA ALA A 152 2.85 10.66 3.76
C ALA A 152 2.51 10.95 2.28
N VAL A 153 1.23 11.08 1.92
CA VAL A 153 0.77 11.50 0.58
C VAL A 153 1.35 12.87 0.23
N GLU A 154 1.22 13.84 1.13
CA GLU A 154 1.75 15.20 0.95
C GLU A 154 3.28 15.19 0.84
N LYS A 155 3.96 14.55 1.77
CA LYS A 155 5.43 14.43 1.83
C LYS A 155 6.03 13.78 0.57
N SER A 156 5.28 12.86 -0.05
CA SER A 156 5.71 12.13 -1.25
C SER A 156 5.21 12.74 -2.56
N ASN A 157 4.49 13.87 -2.51
CA ASN A 157 3.82 14.47 -3.66
C ASN A 157 2.93 13.48 -4.44
N MET A 158 2.23 12.59 -3.73
CA MET A 158 1.30 11.67 -4.37
C MET A 158 -0.04 12.37 -4.67
N PRO A 159 -0.79 11.89 -5.67
CA PRO A 159 -2.05 12.53 -6.05
C PRO A 159 -3.08 12.44 -4.91
N LYS A 160 -3.77 13.55 -4.63
CA LYS A 160 -4.89 13.57 -3.67
C LYS A 160 -5.93 12.52 -4.06
N GLY A 161 -6.40 11.75 -3.06
CA GLY A 161 -7.34 10.65 -3.25
C GLY A 161 -6.69 9.36 -3.75
N VAL A 162 -5.36 9.22 -3.65
CA VAL A 162 -4.67 7.92 -3.80
C VAL A 162 -5.05 6.99 -2.66
N PHE A 163 -5.29 7.56 -1.49
CA PHE A 163 -5.84 6.92 -0.31
C PHE A 163 -7.08 7.69 0.18
N ASN A 164 -8.15 6.99 0.61
CA ASN A 164 -9.42 7.53 1.13
C ASN A 164 -10.01 6.59 2.19
#